data_376086e9c4afbb574403c274aca6fdf2
#
_entry.id   376086e9c4afbb574403c274aca6fdf2
#
_cell.length_a   1.000
_cell.length_b   1.000
_cell.length_c   1.000
_cell.angle_alpha   90.00
_cell.angle_beta   90.00
_cell.angle_gamma   90.00
#
_symmetry.space_group_name_H-M   'P 1'
#
loop_
_entity.id
_entity.type
_entity.pdbx_description
1 polymer ?
#
loop_
_entity_poly.entity_id
_entity_poly.type
_entity_poly.pdbx_seq_one_letter_code
_entity_poly.pdbx_strand_id
1 'polypeptide(L)'
;MRYMMVVKGDENFRASGPPPKALMDAIAQLGIEASKKGTLVSVGGLHHSSKGASVRIRDGKVVVTDGPFTEAKEVIGGFSIFELGSLDEAKEEARKFMELHRQHWPDWEGDCEIRPMFEPGQGPC
;
A
#
# COMPACT_ATOMS: atom_id res chain seq x y z
N MET A 1 -15.46 3.14 10.69
CA MET A 1 -14.97 1.87 10.13
C MET A 1 -13.57 2.03 9.55
N ARG A 2 -12.72 1.07 9.75
CA ARG A 2 -11.36 1.13 9.24
C ARG A 2 -11.22 0.47 7.90
N TYR A 3 -10.44 1.09 7.04
CA TYR A 3 -10.11 0.58 5.71
C TYR A 3 -8.60 0.52 5.56
N MET A 4 -8.11 -0.61 5.08
CA MET A 4 -6.72 -0.73 4.69
C MET A 4 -6.60 -0.49 3.20
N MET A 5 -5.66 0.33 2.82
CA MET A 5 -5.30 0.58 1.43
C MET A 5 -3.92 -0.01 1.19
N VAL A 6 -3.81 -0.82 0.14
CA VAL A 6 -2.58 -1.53 -0.18
C VAL A 6 -2.15 -1.11 -1.57
N VAL A 7 -0.97 -0.53 -1.68
CA VAL A 7 -0.43 -0.08 -2.96
C VAL A 7 0.40 -1.21 -3.56
N LYS A 8 0.03 -1.61 -4.77
CA LYS A 8 0.70 -2.72 -5.47
C LYS A 8 1.22 -2.25 -6.83
N GLY A 9 2.35 -2.77 -7.22
CA GLY A 9 2.93 -2.48 -8.51
C GLY A 9 4.13 -3.37 -8.76
N ASP A 10 4.77 -3.18 -9.91
CA ASP A 10 6.01 -3.86 -10.24
C ASP A 10 7.15 -3.23 -9.44
N GLU A 11 7.68 -3.96 -8.47
CA GLU A 11 8.78 -3.44 -7.65
C GLU A 11 10.07 -3.21 -8.44
N ASN A 12 10.23 -3.89 -9.57
CA ASN A 12 11.41 -3.72 -10.43
C ASN A 12 11.38 -2.42 -11.22
N PHE A 13 10.21 -1.78 -11.33
CA PHE A 13 10.11 -0.45 -11.90
C PHE A 13 10.95 0.56 -11.11
N ARG A 14 11.01 0.39 -9.79
CA ARG A 14 11.81 1.26 -8.91
C ARG A 14 13.32 1.03 -9.05
N ALA A 15 13.73 -0.07 -9.66
CA ALA A 15 15.15 -0.32 -9.91
C ALA A 15 15.75 0.66 -10.92
N SER A 16 14.91 1.32 -11.73
CA SER A 16 15.35 2.37 -12.66
C SER A 16 15.53 3.74 -12.00
N GLY A 17 15.18 3.86 -10.72
CA GLY A 17 15.34 5.08 -9.95
C GLY A 17 14.32 5.20 -8.82
N PRO A 18 14.54 6.11 -7.86
CA PRO A 18 13.58 6.34 -6.78
C PRO A 18 12.36 7.08 -7.31
N PRO A 19 11.24 7.05 -6.56
CA PRO A 19 10.09 7.89 -6.90
C PRO A 19 10.47 9.36 -6.99
N PRO A 20 9.86 10.14 -7.90
CA PRO A 20 10.16 11.57 -8.00
C PRO A 20 9.92 12.29 -6.68
N LYS A 21 10.80 13.26 -6.36
CA LYS A 21 10.69 14.04 -5.13
C LYS A 21 9.35 14.76 -5.05
N ALA A 22 8.87 15.31 -6.17
CA ALA A 22 7.58 16.00 -6.21
C ALA A 22 6.43 15.10 -5.77
N LEU A 23 6.45 13.82 -6.17
CA LEU A 23 5.47 12.84 -5.74
C LEU A 23 5.55 12.60 -4.23
N MET A 24 6.76 12.40 -3.72
CA MET A 24 6.96 12.13 -2.29
C MET A 24 6.52 13.31 -1.43
N ASP A 25 6.81 14.55 -1.88
CA ASP A 25 6.37 15.75 -1.18
C ASP A 25 4.83 15.87 -1.18
N ALA A 26 4.20 15.57 -2.31
CA ALA A 26 2.74 15.62 -2.43
C ALA A 26 2.06 14.56 -1.56
N ILE A 27 2.60 13.35 -1.52
CA ILE A 27 2.10 12.28 -0.67
C ILE A 27 2.24 12.66 0.81
N ALA A 28 3.38 13.23 1.19
CA ALA A 28 3.60 13.69 2.57
C ALA A 28 2.56 14.75 2.97
N GLN A 29 2.27 15.69 2.08
CA GLN A 29 1.26 16.71 2.33
C GLN A 29 -0.13 16.12 2.49
N LEU A 30 -0.48 15.16 1.64
CA LEU A 30 -1.76 14.46 1.73
C LEU A 30 -1.90 13.73 3.08
N GLY A 31 -0.81 13.10 3.54
CA GLY A 31 -0.77 12.44 4.85
C GLY A 31 -0.93 13.42 6.02
N ILE A 32 -0.30 14.59 5.93
CA ILE A 32 -0.43 15.63 6.95
C ILE A 32 -1.89 16.10 7.04
N GLU A 33 -2.53 16.33 5.92
CA GLU A 33 -3.94 16.75 5.88
C GLU A 33 -4.86 15.70 6.51
N ALA A 34 -4.66 14.43 6.17
CA ALA A 34 -5.43 13.32 6.74
C ALA A 34 -5.20 13.18 8.24
N SER A 35 -3.96 13.37 8.69
CA SER A 35 -3.64 13.34 10.12
C SER A 35 -4.33 14.47 10.88
N LYS A 36 -4.36 15.67 10.30
CA LYS A 36 -5.06 16.81 10.90
C LYS A 36 -6.56 16.58 11.03
N LYS A 37 -7.16 15.88 10.06
CA LYS A 37 -8.57 15.50 10.11
C LYS A 37 -8.84 14.34 11.08
N GLY A 38 -7.80 13.67 11.54
CA GLY A 38 -7.92 12.51 12.42
C GLY A 38 -8.36 11.25 11.71
N THR A 39 -8.28 11.21 10.38
CA THR A 39 -8.72 10.04 9.60
C THR A 39 -7.60 9.04 9.33
N LEU A 40 -6.36 9.46 9.33
CA LEU A 40 -5.22 8.56 9.09
C LEU A 40 -4.81 7.88 10.39
N VAL A 41 -4.91 6.55 10.43
CA VAL A 41 -4.54 5.73 11.59
C VAL A 41 -3.08 5.30 11.53
N SER A 42 -2.65 4.82 10.37
CA SER A 42 -1.30 4.32 10.16
C SER A 42 -0.93 4.35 8.69
N VAL A 43 0.36 4.48 8.41
CA VAL A 43 0.89 4.47 7.05
C VAL A 43 2.31 3.95 7.07
N GLY A 44 2.71 3.23 6.04
CA GLY A 44 4.08 2.75 5.91
C GLY A 44 4.41 2.36 4.48
N GLY A 45 5.69 2.52 4.15
CA GLY A 45 6.25 2.00 2.91
C GLY A 45 7.02 0.71 3.20
N LEU A 46 7.15 -0.14 2.20
CA LEU A 46 7.85 -1.40 2.31
C LEU A 46 9.12 -1.37 1.46
N HIS A 47 10.16 -2.01 1.97
CA HIS A 47 11.38 -2.24 1.19
C HIS A 47 11.12 -3.25 0.06
N HIS A 48 12.00 -3.29 -0.91
CA HIS A 48 12.00 -4.29 -1.96
C HIS A 48 11.95 -5.70 -1.37
N SER A 49 11.26 -6.63 -2.04
CA SER A 49 11.06 -7.98 -1.53
C SER A 49 12.36 -8.76 -1.31
N SER A 50 13.48 -8.32 -1.92
CA SER A 50 14.80 -8.92 -1.67
C SER A 50 15.22 -8.85 -0.21
N LYS A 51 14.64 -7.95 0.58
CA LYS A 51 14.92 -7.82 2.02
C LYS A 51 13.90 -8.56 2.88
N GLY A 52 12.96 -9.24 2.26
CA GLY A 52 11.91 -9.95 2.96
C GLY A 52 11.98 -11.46 2.77
N ALA A 53 10.96 -12.12 3.26
CA ALA A 53 10.81 -13.56 3.14
C ALA A 53 9.32 -13.91 3.08
N SER A 54 9.04 -15.09 2.55
CA SER A 54 7.70 -15.65 2.53
C SER A 54 7.68 -16.95 3.31
N VAL A 55 6.69 -17.11 4.17
CA VAL A 55 6.48 -18.36 4.91
C VAL A 55 5.16 -18.94 4.43
N ARG A 56 5.20 -20.12 3.84
CA ARG A 56 4.05 -20.74 3.17
C ARG A 56 3.75 -22.10 3.74
N ILE A 57 2.49 -22.52 3.59
CA ILE A 57 2.09 -23.89 3.83
C ILE A 57 1.94 -24.56 2.45
N ARG A 58 2.74 -25.58 2.19
CA ARG A 58 2.74 -26.36 0.97
C ARG A 58 2.78 -27.85 1.31
N ASP A 59 1.80 -28.60 0.79
CA ASP A 59 1.71 -30.05 1.01
C ASP A 59 1.78 -30.43 2.49
N GLY A 60 1.10 -29.65 3.35
CA GLY A 60 1.06 -29.86 4.78
C GLY A 60 2.33 -29.43 5.53
N LYS A 61 3.24 -28.72 4.87
CA LYS A 61 4.52 -28.28 5.46
C LYS A 61 4.65 -26.78 5.43
N VAL A 62 5.30 -26.24 6.44
CA VAL A 62 5.68 -24.82 6.49
C VAL A 62 7.02 -24.66 5.78
N VAL A 63 7.04 -23.80 4.76
CA VAL A 63 8.23 -23.56 3.94
C VAL A 63 8.56 -22.06 3.99
N VAL A 64 9.82 -21.75 4.29
CA VAL A 64 10.34 -20.38 4.31
C VAL A 64 11.15 -20.15 3.05
N THR A 65 10.83 -19.08 2.33
CA THR A 65 11.54 -18.70 1.10
C THR A 65 11.96 -17.25 1.23
N ASP A 66 13.27 -16.99 1.07
CA ASP A 66 13.78 -15.63 1.06
C ASP A 66 13.41 -14.93 -0.26
N GLY A 67 13.24 -13.59 -0.18
CA GLY A 67 13.03 -12.79 -1.39
C GLY A 67 14.29 -12.73 -2.25
N PRO A 68 14.18 -12.15 -3.44
CA PRO A 68 13.00 -11.44 -3.98
C PRO A 68 11.90 -12.39 -4.46
N PHE A 69 10.68 -11.84 -4.55
CA PHE A 69 9.49 -12.60 -5.02
C PHE A 69 9.38 -12.44 -6.54
N THR A 70 10.28 -13.08 -7.27
CA THR A 70 10.44 -12.89 -8.72
C THR A 70 9.25 -13.36 -9.55
N GLU A 71 8.41 -14.24 -9.01
CA GLU A 71 7.24 -14.76 -9.71
C GLU A 71 6.03 -13.80 -9.63
N ALA A 72 6.05 -12.87 -8.69
CA ALA A 72 4.96 -11.93 -8.52
C ALA A 72 5.12 -10.75 -9.50
N LYS A 73 4.08 -10.49 -10.30
CA LYS A 73 4.07 -9.34 -11.20
C LYS A 73 3.82 -8.04 -10.45
N GLU A 74 3.02 -8.11 -9.39
CA GLU A 74 2.73 -6.98 -8.53
C GLU A 74 3.06 -7.34 -7.10
N VAL A 75 3.74 -6.44 -6.43
CA VAL A 75 4.18 -6.61 -5.05
C VAL A 75 3.69 -5.41 -4.25
N ILE A 76 3.32 -5.65 -3.00
CA ILE A 76 2.88 -4.58 -2.11
C ILE A 76 4.07 -3.66 -1.83
N GLY A 77 3.91 -2.37 -2.16
CA GLY A 77 4.94 -1.36 -1.93
C GLY A 77 4.66 -0.47 -0.74
N GLY A 78 3.44 -0.49 -0.22
CA GLY A 78 3.08 0.32 0.93
C GLY A 78 1.64 0.10 1.34
N PHE A 79 1.29 0.65 2.48
CA PHE A 79 -0.06 0.52 3.02
C PHE A 79 -0.46 1.77 3.80
N SER A 80 -1.75 1.95 3.96
CA SER A 80 -2.32 2.94 4.89
C SER A 80 -3.59 2.38 5.52
N ILE A 81 -3.90 2.86 6.70
CA ILE A 81 -5.14 2.52 7.40
C ILE A 81 -5.84 3.82 7.73
N PHE A 82 -7.09 3.92 7.31
CA PHE A 82 -7.94 5.09 7.54
C PHE A 82 -9.18 4.71 8.34
N GLU A 83 -9.60 5.63 9.20
CA GLU A 83 -10.91 5.57 9.86
C GLU A 83 -11.85 6.50 9.10
N LEU A 84 -12.82 5.93 8.39
CA LEU A 84 -13.72 6.68 7.51
C LEU A 84 -15.15 6.20 7.68
N GLY A 85 -16.09 7.02 7.22
CA GLY A 85 -17.51 6.74 7.38
C GLY A 85 -18.08 5.75 6.37
N SER A 86 -17.43 5.59 5.22
CA SER A 86 -17.96 4.74 4.15
C SER A 86 -16.89 4.31 3.18
N LEU A 87 -17.20 3.28 2.40
CA LEU A 87 -16.34 2.84 1.29
C LEU A 87 -16.16 3.94 0.25
N ASP A 88 -17.19 4.75 0.00
CA ASP A 88 -17.09 5.86 -0.96
C ASP A 88 -16.07 6.89 -0.51
N GLU A 89 -15.99 7.20 0.78
CA GLU A 89 -14.95 8.07 1.32
C GLU A 89 -13.56 7.45 1.14
N ALA A 90 -13.45 6.14 1.34
CA ALA A 90 -12.18 5.44 1.14
C ALA A 90 -11.75 5.46 -0.33
N LYS A 91 -12.69 5.28 -1.24
CA LYS A 91 -12.42 5.40 -2.69
C LYS A 91 -11.89 6.78 -3.03
N GLU A 92 -12.44 7.82 -2.44
CA GLU A 92 -12.00 9.19 -2.71
C GLU A 92 -10.58 9.43 -2.19
N GLU A 93 -10.25 8.92 -1.02
CA GLU A 93 -8.88 9.03 -0.50
C GLU A 93 -7.87 8.28 -1.39
N ALA A 94 -8.21 7.08 -1.82
CA ALA A 94 -7.38 6.30 -2.73
C ALA A 94 -7.24 6.99 -4.10
N ARG A 95 -8.33 7.58 -4.60
CA ARG A 95 -8.32 8.31 -5.87
C ARG A 95 -7.36 9.49 -5.81
N LYS A 96 -7.39 10.28 -4.74
CA LYS A 96 -6.47 11.40 -4.54
C LYS A 96 -5.02 10.93 -4.57
N PHE A 97 -4.73 9.86 -3.87
CA PHE A 97 -3.39 9.28 -3.78
C PHE A 97 -2.89 8.84 -5.16
N MET A 98 -3.72 8.12 -5.91
CA MET A 98 -3.38 7.63 -7.24
C MET A 98 -3.28 8.77 -8.26
N GLU A 99 -4.09 9.82 -8.11
CA GLU A 99 -4.01 10.99 -8.97
C GLU A 99 -2.66 11.70 -8.82
N LEU A 100 -2.09 11.73 -7.61
CA LEU A 100 -0.74 12.26 -7.40
C LEU A 100 0.30 11.46 -8.17
N HIS A 101 0.16 10.13 -8.22
CA HIS A 101 1.04 9.27 -9.01
C HIS A 101 0.90 9.60 -10.51
N ARG A 102 -0.33 9.74 -10.99
CA ARG A 102 -0.57 10.07 -12.39
C ARG A 102 0.07 11.39 -12.78
N GLN A 103 -0.03 12.40 -11.92
CA GLN A 103 0.53 13.72 -12.17
C GLN A 103 2.06 13.77 -12.11
N HIS A 104 2.63 13.12 -11.12
CA HIS A 104 4.06 13.28 -10.80
C HIS A 104 4.92 12.11 -11.24
N TRP A 105 4.32 10.98 -11.60
CA TRP A 105 5.05 9.79 -12.04
C TRP A 105 4.28 9.05 -13.13
N PRO A 106 4.06 9.71 -14.29
CA PRO A 106 3.11 9.21 -15.30
C PRO A 106 3.47 7.85 -15.91
N ASP A 107 4.73 7.45 -15.88
CA ASP A 107 5.14 6.14 -16.40
C ASP A 107 4.87 4.99 -15.44
N TRP A 108 4.61 5.29 -14.17
CA TRP A 108 4.33 4.28 -13.17
C TRP A 108 2.89 3.77 -13.31
N GLU A 109 2.73 2.46 -13.25
CA GLU A 109 1.43 1.80 -13.21
C GLU A 109 1.33 0.92 -11.98
N GLY A 110 0.16 0.90 -11.39
CA GLY A 110 -0.10 0.09 -10.23
C GLY A 110 -1.54 0.26 -9.78
N ASP A 111 -1.88 -0.34 -8.65
CA ASP A 111 -3.21 -0.18 -8.09
C ASP A 111 -3.15 0.08 -6.59
N CYS A 112 -4.24 0.62 -6.08
CA CYS A 112 -4.46 0.82 -4.66
C CYS A 112 -5.72 0.04 -4.29
N GLU A 113 -5.54 -1.12 -3.69
CA GLU A 113 -6.64 -1.97 -3.27
C GLU A 113 -7.16 -1.48 -1.92
N ILE A 114 -8.48 -1.41 -1.79
CA ILE A 114 -9.15 -0.94 -0.57
C ILE A 114 -9.88 -2.13 0.05
N ARG A 115 -9.61 -2.41 1.32
CA ARG A 115 -10.26 -3.51 2.04
C ARG A 115 -10.80 -3.01 3.38
N PRO A 116 -12.10 -3.19 3.65
CA PRO A 116 -12.61 -2.90 4.98
C PRO A 116 -12.01 -3.88 5.98
N MET A 117 -11.69 -3.39 7.16
CA MET A 117 -11.10 -4.20 8.22
C MET A 117 -12.17 -4.61 9.21
N PHE A 118 -12.02 -5.77 9.80
CA PHE A 118 -12.84 -6.15 10.93
C PHE A 118 -12.57 -5.21 12.10
N GLU A 119 -13.62 -4.85 12.81
CA GLU A 119 -13.45 -4.13 14.07
C GLU A 119 -12.84 -5.07 15.12
N PRO A 120 -12.13 -4.52 16.12
CA PRO A 120 -11.59 -5.36 17.19
C PRO A 120 -12.67 -6.27 17.79
N GLY A 121 -12.38 -7.56 17.82
CA GLY A 121 -13.32 -8.57 18.34
C GLY A 121 -14.35 -9.09 17.37
N GLN A 122 -14.43 -8.58 16.16
CA GLN A 122 -15.37 -9.04 15.13
C GLN A 122 -14.76 -10.08 14.20
N GLY A 123 -13.49 -10.03 14.01
CA GLY A 123 -12.82 -10.74 12.94
C GLY A 123 -12.31 -12.10 13.34
N PRO A 124 -11.93 -12.91 12.32
CA PRO A 124 -11.36 -14.23 12.55
C PRO A 124 -9.97 -14.20 13.16
N CYS A 125 -9.32 -13.08 13.26
CA CYS A 125 -8.06 -12.94 13.99
C CYS A 125 -7.79 -11.46 14.28
#